data_7eccd8039c2fd5e0f9c08b4be0991bcd
#
_entry.id   7eccd8039c2fd5e0f9c08b4be0991bcd
#
_cell.length_a   1.000
_cell.length_b   1.000
_cell.length_c   1.000
_cell.angle_alpha   90.00
_cell.angle_beta   90.00
_cell.angle_gamma   90.00
#
_symmetry.space_group_name_H-M   'P 1'
#
loop_
_entity.id
_entity.type
_entity.pdbx_description
1 polymer ?
#
loop_
_entity_poly.entity_id
_entity_poly.type
_entity_poly.pdbx_seq_one_letter_code
_entity_poly.pdbx_strand_id
1 'polypeptide(L)'
;FQIYAILSQSLVLHGDIYKMSVKDIATLYEYWTFLKLGQILAQKCIGLEQDVVSVDRNGLYVNLKQNQTATRTFKHPLTEEEVTLRYQYNTGNRLPTVRQNPDSMLSIAKKGKDYLFQYIFDAKYRINVDGQPGPMEDDINTMHRYRDSIVAEQNGKYERTAFGAYVLFPWNDEDEYREHPLYKSIDKVNIGGLPF
;
A
#
# COMPACT_ATOMS: atom_id res chain seq x y z
N PHE A 1 10.92 3.69 -16.88
CA PHE A 1 12.36 3.59 -17.13
C PHE A 1 13.19 3.91 -15.90
N GLN A 2 12.88 4.95 -15.12
CA GLN A 2 13.62 5.32 -13.89
C GLN A 2 13.43 4.29 -12.77
N ILE A 3 12.24 3.75 -12.56
CA ILE A 3 11.98 2.70 -11.56
C ILE A 3 12.81 1.45 -11.87
N TYR A 4 12.91 1.09 -13.12
CA TYR A 4 13.74 -0.03 -13.58
C TYR A 4 15.23 0.22 -13.29
N ALA A 5 15.72 1.44 -13.52
CA ALA A 5 17.12 1.80 -13.23
C ALA A 5 17.42 1.78 -11.72
N ILE A 6 16.49 2.22 -10.88
CA ILE A 6 16.64 2.19 -9.42
C ILE A 6 16.62 0.74 -8.89
N LEU A 7 15.71 -0.09 -9.38
CA LEU A 7 15.63 -1.50 -9.01
C LEU A 7 16.83 -2.29 -9.53
N SER A 8 17.32 -1.98 -10.73
CA SER A 8 18.52 -2.64 -11.28
C SER A 8 19.82 -2.23 -10.61
N GLN A 9 19.91 -1.05 -10.00
CA GLN A 9 21.07 -0.62 -9.22
C GLN A 9 21.09 -1.20 -7.80
N SER A 10 19.93 -1.52 -7.24
CA SER A 10 19.82 -2.08 -5.88
C SER A 10 19.67 -3.60 -5.85
N LEU A 11 19.34 -4.22 -6.96
CA LEU A 11 19.21 -5.66 -7.13
C LEU A 11 20.20 -6.08 -8.22
N VAL A 12 21.21 -6.86 -7.87
CA VAL A 12 22.04 -7.57 -8.86
C VAL A 12 21.14 -8.67 -9.44
N LEU A 13 20.39 -8.32 -10.49
CA LEU A 13 19.57 -9.26 -11.24
C LEU A 13 20.50 -10.11 -12.12
N HIS A 14 20.92 -11.26 -11.60
CA HIS A 14 21.55 -12.29 -12.40
C HIS A 14 20.43 -13.07 -13.11
N GLY A 15 20.16 -12.73 -14.36
CA GLY A 15 19.24 -13.44 -15.22
C GLY A 15 18.76 -12.57 -16.38
N ASP A 16 18.15 -13.20 -17.36
CA ASP A 16 17.62 -12.59 -18.58
C ASP A 16 16.51 -11.58 -18.25
N ILE A 17 16.85 -10.32 -18.08
CA ILE A 17 15.96 -9.17 -17.85
C ILE A 17 14.87 -9.10 -18.94
N TYR A 18 15.15 -9.60 -20.13
CA TYR A 18 14.22 -9.65 -21.27
C TYR A 18 13.06 -10.65 -21.11
N LYS A 19 13.05 -11.47 -20.05
CA LYS A 19 11.99 -12.47 -19.79
C LYS A 19 11.04 -12.08 -18.65
N MET A 20 11.15 -10.88 -18.08
CA MET A 20 10.20 -10.43 -17.07
C MET A 20 8.80 -10.26 -17.67
N SER A 21 7.84 -10.99 -17.17
CA SER A 21 6.44 -10.83 -17.54
C SER A 21 5.86 -9.52 -16.99
N VAL A 22 4.80 -9.02 -17.60
CA VAL A 22 4.05 -7.84 -17.07
C VAL A 22 3.57 -8.09 -15.64
N LYS A 23 3.25 -9.33 -15.31
CA LYS A 23 2.86 -9.74 -13.96
C LYS A 23 4.01 -9.58 -12.95
N ASP A 24 5.24 -9.88 -13.36
CA ASP A 24 6.41 -9.72 -12.50
C ASP A 24 6.70 -8.25 -12.23
N ILE A 25 6.52 -7.38 -13.23
CA ILE A 25 6.66 -5.93 -13.09
C ILE A 25 5.61 -5.37 -12.11
N ALA A 26 4.35 -5.81 -12.23
CA ALA A 26 3.29 -5.41 -11.31
C ALA A 26 3.62 -5.82 -9.86
N THR A 27 4.07 -7.05 -9.65
CA THR A 27 4.49 -7.54 -8.33
C THR A 27 5.68 -6.76 -7.78
N LEU A 28 6.66 -6.43 -8.62
CA LEU A 28 7.79 -5.58 -8.21
C LEU A 28 7.35 -4.18 -7.82
N TYR A 29 6.36 -3.63 -8.51
CA TYR A 29 5.79 -2.33 -8.18
C TYR A 29 5.05 -2.37 -6.83
N GLU A 30 4.29 -3.43 -6.52
CA GLU A 30 3.69 -3.64 -5.20
C GLU A 30 4.76 -3.65 -4.09
N TYR A 31 5.86 -4.39 -4.28
CA TYR A 31 6.97 -4.41 -3.32
C TYR A 31 7.61 -3.04 -3.14
N TRP A 32 7.87 -2.36 -4.24
CA TRP A 32 8.48 -1.05 -4.22
C TRP A 32 7.60 -0.02 -3.51
N THR A 33 6.30 0.00 -3.78
CA THR A 33 5.35 0.91 -3.12
C THR A 33 5.30 0.66 -1.61
N PHE A 34 5.27 -0.59 -1.17
CA PHE A 34 5.33 -0.94 0.25
C PHE A 34 6.61 -0.44 0.92
N LEU A 35 7.77 -0.66 0.30
CA LEU A 35 9.06 -0.22 0.84
C LEU A 35 9.13 1.31 0.91
N LYS A 36 8.65 2.01 -0.13
CA LYS A 36 8.64 3.46 -0.18
C LYS A 36 7.67 4.08 0.85
N LEU A 37 6.47 3.51 1.02
CA LEU A 37 5.56 3.90 2.10
C LEU A 37 6.24 3.78 3.47
N GLY A 38 6.93 2.66 3.71
CA GLY A 38 7.70 2.46 4.92
C GLY A 38 8.84 3.45 5.09
N GLN A 39 9.51 3.86 4.02
CA GLN A 39 10.56 4.90 4.05
C GLN A 39 9.96 6.27 4.39
N ILE A 40 8.82 6.63 3.83
CA ILE A 40 8.11 7.88 4.14
C ILE A 40 7.72 7.91 5.62
N LEU A 41 7.21 6.81 6.16
CA LEU A 41 6.88 6.70 7.57
C LEU A 41 8.13 6.83 8.47
N ALA A 42 9.24 6.22 8.08
CA ALA A 42 10.50 6.31 8.82
C ALA A 42 11.07 7.75 8.90
N GLN A 43 10.72 8.63 7.96
CA GLN A 43 11.09 10.04 7.99
C GLN A 43 10.26 10.86 9.00
N LYS A 44 9.07 10.39 9.35
CA LYS A 44 8.10 11.12 10.20
C LYS A 44 7.88 10.46 11.56
N CYS A 45 8.21 9.18 11.70
CA CYS A 45 7.94 8.36 12.86
C CYS A 45 9.21 7.65 13.35
N ILE A 46 9.23 7.26 14.61
CA ILE A 46 10.30 6.47 15.21
C ILE A 46 10.06 4.99 14.85
N GLY A 47 11.02 4.35 14.18
CA GLY A 47 10.94 2.91 13.87
C GLY A 47 11.03 2.05 15.13
N LEU A 48 10.13 1.09 15.28
CA LEU A 48 10.14 0.12 16.38
C LEU A 48 10.57 -1.25 15.86
N GLU A 49 9.71 -1.95 15.17
CA GLU A 49 9.94 -3.29 14.64
C GLU A 49 9.85 -3.30 13.12
N GLN A 50 10.76 -4.03 12.48
CA GLN A 50 10.89 -4.09 11.03
C GLN A 50 11.02 -5.56 10.58
N ASP A 51 9.92 -6.29 10.50
CA ASP A 51 9.89 -7.66 9.95
C ASP A 51 9.64 -7.63 8.44
N VAL A 52 10.67 -7.28 7.69
CA VAL A 52 10.56 -7.04 6.23
C VAL A 52 11.47 -7.94 5.41
N VAL A 53 12.54 -8.47 5.98
CA VAL A 53 13.62 -9.09 5.18
C VAL A 53 14.04 -10.42 5.79
N SER A 54 13.96 -11.51 5.02
CA SER A 54 14.78 -12.70 5.27
C SER A 54 16.06 -12.63 4.43
N VAL A 55 17.20 -12.56 5.08
CA VAL A 55 18.52 -12.64 4.41
C VAL A 55 18.83 -14.11 4.17
N ASP A 56 18.91 -14.52 2.91
CA ASP A 56 19.49 -15.82 2.58
C ASP A 56 21.02 -15.72 2.64
N ARG A 57 21.67 -16.77 3.18
CA ARG A 57 23.13 -16.81 3.41
C ARG A 57 23.97 -16.83 2.13
N ASN A 58 23.36 -17.00 0.96
CA ASN A 58 24.05 -17.15 -0.33
C ASN A 58 24.00 -15.92 -1.24
N GLY A 59 23.53 -14.78 -0.78
CA GLY A 59 23.48 -13.53 -1.54
C GLY A 59 22.31 -12.66 -1.09
N LEU A 60 22.38 -11.37 -1.39
CA LEU A 60 21.35 -10.40 -1.06
C LEU A 60 20.12 -10.63 -1.96
N TYR A 61 19.33 -11.63 -1.65
CA TYR A 61 17.97 -11.75 -2.18
C TYR A 61 17.00 -11.14 -1.18
N VAL A 62 16.52 -9.94 -1.47
CA VAL A 62 15.35 -9.40 -0.80
C VAL A 62 14.14 -10.16 -1.36
N ASN A 63 13.90 -11.34 -0.89
CA ASN A 63 12.61 -11.99 -1.05
C ASN A 63 11.71 -11.42 0.06
N LEU A 64 10.93 -10.42 -0.26
CA LEU A 64 9.68 -10.23 0.46
C LEU A 64 8.96 -11.56 0.31
N LYS A 65 8.77 -12.26 1.43
CA LYS A 65 8.24 -13.64 1.44
C LYS A 65 6.94 -13.64 0.65
N GLN A 66 6.92 -14.23 -0.53
CA GLN A 66 5.69 -14.46 -1.28
C GLN A 66 4.70 -15.15 -0.32
N ASN A 67 3.51 -14.58 -0.16
CA ASN A 67 2.45 -15.05 0.74
C ASN A 67 2.72 -14.92 2.26
N GLN A 68 3.68 -14.12 2.71
CA GLN A 68 3.83 -13.78 4.11
C GLN A 68 3.64 -12.27 4.31
N THR A 69 2.91 -11.90 5.35
CA THR A 69 2.66 -10.51 5.71
C THR A 69 3.93 -9.88 6.25
N ALA A 70 4.59 -9.04 5.47
CA ALA A 70 5.66 -8.20 5.98
C ALA A 70 5.06 -7.07 6.81
N THR A 71 5.68 -6.74 7.94
CA THR A 71 5.17 -5.73 8.88
C THR A 71 6.27 -4.76 9.25
N ARG A 72 5.93 -3.47 9.27
CA ARG A 72 6.76 -2.40 9.80
C ARG A 72 5.98 -1.63 10.84
N THR A 73 6.51 -1.52 12.04
CA THR A 73 5.87 -0.81 13.15
C THR A 73 6.67 0.44 13.51
N PHE A 74 5.96 1.52 13.74
CA PHE A 74 6.48 2.84 14.05
C PHE A 74 5.71 3.45 15.21
N LYS A 75 6.30 4.46 15.85
CA LYS A 75 5.67 5.28 16.86
C LYS A 75 5.67 6.75 16.43
N HIS A 76 4.52 7.39 16.49
CA HIS A 76 4.43 8.81 16.17
C HIS A 76 5.16 9.65 17.25
N PRO A 77 6.09 10.55 16.89
CA PRO A 77 6.98 11.18 17.87
C PRO A 77 6.28 12.08 18.88
N LEU A 78 5.15 12.68 18.51
CA LEU A 78 4.41 13.60 19.39
C LEU A 78 3.25 12.93 20.12
N THR A 79 2.43 12.14 19.41
CA THR A 79 1.23 11.53 20.00
C THR A 79 1.52 10.19 20.65
N GLU A 80 2.68 9.60 20.36
CA GLU A 80 3.10 8.26 20.79
C GLU A 80 2.20 7.13 20.29
N GLU A 81 1.32 7.42 19.33
CA GLU A 81 0.44 6.44 18.71
C GLU A 81 1.26 5.45 17.87
N GLU A 82 0.89 4.19 17.95
CA GLU A 82 1.49 3.15 17.13
C GLU A 82 0.93 3.18 15.72
N VAL A 83 1.83 3.11 14.75
CA VAL A 83 1.53 3.08 13.32
C VAL A 83 2.13 1.81 12.73
N THR A 84 1.30 0.95 12.19
CA THR A 84 1.73 -0.33 11.61
C THR A 84 1.39 -0.40 10.13
N LEU A 85 2.41 -0.59 9.30
CA LEU A 85 2.27 -0.83 7.86
C LEU A 85 2.43 -2.33 7.58
N ARG A 86 1.44 -2.96 6.91
CA ARG A 86 1.44 -4.38 6.53
C ARG A 86 1.36 -4.53 5.03
N TYR A 87 2.17 -5.42 4.48
CA TYR A 87 2.14 -5.85 3.09
C TYR A 87 1.24 -7.08 2.93
N GLN A 88 0.47 -7.15 1.83
CA GLN A 88 -0.46 -8.25 1.51
C GLN A 88 -1.34 -8.63 2.72
N TYR A 89 -2.02 -7.64 3.27
CA TYR A 89 -2.88 -7.86 4.41
C TYR A 89 -4.09 -8.73 4.04
N ASN A 90 -4.08 -9.92 4.57
CA ASN A 90 -5.15 -10.88 4.38
C ASN A 90 -6.16 -10.78 5.52
N THR A 91 -7.38 -10.35 5.21
CA THR A 91 -8.44 -10.25 6.21
C THR A 91 -8.92 -11.62 6.72
N GLY A 92 -8.58 -12.71 6.01
CA GLY A 92 -9.03 -14.06 6.36
C GLY A 92 -10.56 -14.18 6.42
N ASN A 93 -11.05 -14.99 7.34
CA ASN A 93 -12.48 -15.16 7.59
C ASN A 93 -13.03 -14.16 8.65
N ARG A 94 -12.31 -13.07 8.91
CA ARG A 94 -12.72 -12.07 9.93
C ARG A 94 -13.80 -11.13 9.44
N LEU A 95 -13.98 -11.04 8.12
CA LEU A 95 -15.02 -10.19 7.56
C LEU A 95 -16.34 -10.96 7.46
N PRO A 96 -17.47 -10.30 7.72
CA PRO A 96 -18.80 -10.92 7.64
C PRO A 96 -19.25 -11.19 6.19
N THR A 97 -18.51 -10.67 5.21
CA THR A 97 -18.81 -10.82 3.78
C THR A 97 -17.71 -11.63 3.08
N VAL A 98 -17.04 -11.04 2.10
CA VAL A 98 -16.00 -11.69 1.32
C VAL A 98 -14.60 -11.26 1.76
N ARG A 99 -13.67 -12.20 1.74
CA ARG A 99 -12.26 -11.94 2.01
C ARG A 99 -11.71 -10.82 1.13
N GLN A 100 -10.93 -9.94 1.72
CA GLN A 100 -10.23 -8.85 1.04
C GLN A 100 -8.72 -8.99 1.23
N ASN A 101 -7.96 -8.65 0.19
CA ASN A 101 -6.51 -8.74 0.19
C ASN A 101 -5.91 -7.45 -0.42
N PRO A 102 -5.94 -6.32 0.28
CA PRO A 102 -5.24 -5.13 -0.19
C PRO A 102 -3.72 -5.34 -0.17
N ASP A 103 -3.01 -4.70 -1.11
CA ASP A 103 -1.55 -4.83 -1.23
C ASP A 103 -0.84 -4.26 0.00
N SER A 104 -1.29 -3.12 0.51
CA SER A 104 -0.74 -2.53 1.72
C SER A 104 -1.83 -1.93 2.61
N MET A 105 -1.69 -2.10 3.91
CA MET A 105 -2.57 -1.52 4.91
C MET A 105 -1.77 -0.80 5.99
N LEU A 106 -2.09 0.47 6.21
CA LEU A 106 -1.61 1.27 7.32
C LEU A 106 -2.67 1.27 8.43
N SER A 107 -2.29 0.89 9.63
CA SER A 107 -3.16 0.90 10.81
C SER A 107 -2.58 1.86 11.87
N ILE A 108 -3.42 2.69 12.45
CA ILE A 108 -3.06 3.65 13.50
C ILE A 108 -3.87 3.35 14.75
N ALA A 109 -3.19 3.06 15.86
CA ALA A 109 -3.80 2.88 17.18
C ALA A 109 -4.00 4.25 17.85
N LYS A 110 -5.20 4.81 17.71
CA LYS A 110 -5.54 6.11 18.31
C LYS A 110 -5.79 6.00 19.81
N LYS A 111 -5.15 6.88 20.59
CA LYS A 111 -5.40 6.96 22.04
C LYS A 111 -6.88 7.18 22.34
N GLY A 112 -7.43 6.39 23.24
CA GLY A 112 -8.85 6.47 23.66
C GLY A 112 -9.85 5.91 22.66
N LYS A 113 -9.39 5.09 21.71
CA LYS A 113 -10.22 4.33 20.78
C LYS A 113 -9.91 2.85 20.89
N ASP A 114 -10.95 2.02 20.87
CA ASP A 114 -10.85 0.55 20.98
C ASP A 114 -10.60 -0.12 19.62
N TYR A 115 -10.53 0.66 18.54
CA TYR A 115 -10.35 0.19 17.18
C TYR A 115 -9.20 0.91 16.46
N LEU A 116 -8.67 0.26 15.44
CA LEU A 116 -7.62 0.82 14.59
C LEU A 116 -8.23 1.68 13.48
N PHE A 117 -7.64 2.83 13.24
CA PHE A 117 -7.89 3.59 12.03
C PHE A 117 -7.06 3.00 10.89
N GLN A 118 -7.70 2.61 9.81
CA GLN A 118 -7.06 1.90 8.70
C GLN A 118 -7.10 2.72 7.42
N TYR A 119 -5.98 2.71 6.72
CA TYR A 119 -5.81 3.30 5.40
C TYR A 119 -5.27 2.23 4.46
N ILE A 120 -5.86 2.11 3.29
CA ILE A 120 -5.58 1.08 2.31
C ILE A 120 -4.83 1.69 1.14
N PHE A 121 -3.78 1.02 0.70
CA PHE A 121 -3.01 1.38 -0.49
C PHE A 121 -2.93 0.15 -1.39
N ASP A 122 -3.34 0.32 -2.63
CA ASP A 122 -3.38 -0.73 -3.63
C ASP A 122 -2.55 -0.28 -4.84
N ALA A 123 -1.50 -1.03 -5.16
CA ALA A 123 -0.52 -0.67 -6.17
C ALA A 123 -0.97 -1.17 -7.55
N LYS A 124 -1.08 -0.28 -8.51
CA LYS A 124 -1.47 -0.62 -9.88
C LYS A 124 -0.44 -0.09 -10.88
N TYR A 125 0.36 -1.00 -11.45
CA TYR A 125 1.32 -0.65 -12.49
C TYR A 125 0.62 -0.46 -13.84
N ARG A 126 -0.38 0.43 -13.86
CA ARG A 126 -1.13 0.81 -15.06
C ARG A 126 -1.77 2.18 -14.85
N ILE A 127 -2.00 2.87 -15.95
CA ILE A 127 -2.67 4.16 -15.99
C ILE A 127 -3.71 4.17 -17.12
N ASN A 128 -4.82 4.85 -16.89
CA ASN A 128 -5.72 5.23 -17.96
C ASN A 128 -5.07 6.39 -18.73
N VAL A 129 -4.95 6.27 -20.04
CA VAL A 129 -4.42 7.31 -20.93
C VAL A 129 -5.51 7.97 -21.79
N ASP A 130 -6.75 7.47 -21.69
CA ASP A 130 -7.91 8.04 -22.39
C ASP A 130 -8.41 9.25 -21.59
N GLY A 131 -8.10 10.45 -22.08
CA GLY A 131 -8.43 11.71 -21.40
C GLY A 131 -7.32 12.18 -20.46
N GLN A 132 -7.67 12.46 -19.19
CA GLN A 132 -6.67 12.82 -18.17
C GLN A 132 -6.01 11.56 -17.61
N PRO A 133 -4.67 11.44 -17.66
CA PRO A 133 -3.97 10.27 -17.11
C PRO A 133 -4.24 10.06 -15.62
N GLY A 134 -4.53 8.82 -15.24
CA GLY A 134 -4.85 8.48 -13.85
C GLY A 134 -5.17 7.00 -13.64
N PRO A 135 -5.67 6.61 -12.46
CA PRO A 135 -6.11 5.25 -12.19
C PRO A 135 -7.30 4.86 -13.09
N MET A 136 -7.43 3.56 -13.32
CA MET A 136 -8.63 3.02 -13.98
C MET A 136 -9.84 3.12 -13.07
N GLU A 137 -11.03 3.28 -13.64
CA GLU A 137 -12.29 3.32 -12.88
C GLU A 137 -12.48 2.07 -12.03
N ASP A 138 -12.15 0.88 -12.54
CA ASP A 138 -12.24 -0.38 -11.82
C ASP A 138 -11.32 -0.43 -10.59
N ASP A 139 -10.17 0.26 -10.65
CA ASP A 139 -9.27 0.35 -9.50
C ASP A 139 -9.90 1.22 -8.39
N ILE A 140 -10.55 2.32 -8.76
CA ILE A 140 -11.29 3.16 -7.82
C ILE A 140 -12.51 2.41 -7.23
N ASN A 141 -13.25 1.65 -8.04
CA ASN A 141 -14.34 0.79 -7.56
C ASN A 141 -13.84 -0.26 -6.56
N THR A 142 -12.62 -0.77 -6.75
CA THR A 142 -11.97 -1.65 -5.78
C THR A 142 -11.70 -0.93 -4.45
N MET A 143 -11.30 0.34 -4.47
CA MET A 143 -11.10 1.13 -3.24
C MET A 143 -12.41 1.35 -2.47
N HIS A 144 -13.51 1.61 -3.17
CA HIS A 144 -14.83 1.67 -2.54
C HIS A 144 -15.19 0.35 -1.86
N ARG A 145 -14.97 -0.77 -2.55
CA ARG A 145 -15.23 -2.11 -2.01
C ARG A 145 -14.38 -2.40 -0.77
N TYR A 146 -13.09 -2.10 -0.78
CA TYR A 146 -12.22 -2.29 0.39
C TYR A 146 -12.69 -1.46 1.57
N ARG A 147 -12.95 -0.17 1.37
CA ARG A 147 -13.40 0.72 2.44
C ARG A 147 -14.71 0.26 3.07
N ASP A 148 -15.64 -0.24 2.26
CA ASP A 148 -16.95 -0.67 2.73
C ASP A 148 -16.94 -2.03 3.43
N SER A 149 -16.07 -2.96 2.99
CA SER A 149 -16.05 -4.33 3.48
C SER A 149 -15.16 -4.54 4.70
N ILE A 150 -14.16 -3.66 4.92
CA ILE A 150 -13.23 -3.80 6.06
C ILE A 150 -13.87 -3.18 7.31
N VAL A 151 -14.38 -4.04 8.16
CA VAL A 151 -15.11 -3.71 9.38
C VAL A 151 -14.51 -4.42 10.58
N ALA A 152 -14.74 -3.90 11.77
CA ALA A 152 -14.45 -4.55 13.05
C ALA A 152 -15.74 -4.69 13.87
N GLU A 153 -15.86 -5.80 14.57
CA GLU A 153 -16.96 -6.00 15.50
C GLU A 153 -16.65 -5.31 16.83
N GLN A 154 -17.60 -4.49 17.28
CA GLN A 154 -17.53 -3.77 18.56
C GLN A 154 -18.89 -3.88 19.24
N ASN A 155 -18.91 -4.47 20.43
CA ASN A 155 -20.14 -4.62 21.23
C ASN A 155 -21.30 -5.27 20.45
N GLY A 156 -21.00 -6.28 19.62
CA GLY A 156 -21.98 -6.99 18.79
C GLY A 156 -22.46 -6.22 17.56
N LYS A 157 -21.82 -5.11 17.21
CA LYS A 157 -22.07 -4.34 15.99
C LYS A 157 -20.83 -4.25 15.13
N TYR A 158 -21.01 -4.24 13.81
CA TYR A 158 -19.92 -4.03 12.87
C TYR A 158 -19.78 -2.55 12.52
N GLU A 159 -18.59 -2.02 12.71
CA GLU A 159 -18.24 -0.64 12.36
C GLU A 159 -17.13 -0.63 11.30
N ARG A 160 -17.19 0.34 10.38
CA ARG A 160 -16.15 0.54 9.37
C ARG A 160 -14.89 1.09 10.03
N THR A 161 -13.78 0.42 9.78
CA THR A 161 -12.47 0.84 10.30
C THR A 161 -11.55 1.40 9.22
N ALA A 162 -11.88 1.19 7.94
CA ALA A 162 -11.14 1.76 6.82
C ALA A 162 -11.63 3.19 6.55
N PHE A 163 -10.80 4.18 6.89
CA PHE A 163 -11.07 5.60 6.71
C PHE A 163 -10.74 6.09 5.32
N GLY A 164 -9.69 5.54 4.70
CA GLY A 164 -9.26 5.91 3.36
C GLY A 164 -8.77 4.71 2.56
N ALA A 165 -8.91 4.80 1.23
CA ALA A 165 -8.42 3.80 0.31
C ALA A 165 -7.92 4.48 -0.97
N TYR A 166 -6.67 4.17 -1.36
CA TYR A 166 -5.96 4.90 -2.40
C TYR A 166 -5.30 3.94 -3.37
N VAL A 167 -5.43 4.24 -4.66
CA VAL A 167 -4.66 3.58 -5.72
C VAL A 167 -3.30 4.27 -5.84
N LEU A 168 -2.22 3.51 -5.76
CA LEU A 168 -0.87 3.98 -6.06
C LEU A 168 -0.53 3.59 -7.50
N PHE A 169 -0.14 4.55 -8.34
CA PHE A 169 0.13 4.29 -9.75
C PHE A 169 1.35 5.08 -10.24
N PRO A 170 2.08 4.57 -11.26
CA PRO A 170 3.30 5.19 -11.72
C PRO A 170 3.01 6.42 -12.59
N TRP A 171 3.17 7.60 -12.02
CA TRP A 171 3.07 8.88 -12.72
C TRP A 171 4.15 9.83 -12.19
N ASN A 172 4.78 10.59 -13.06
CA ASN A 172 5.94 11.41 -12.72
C ASN A 172 5.67 12.92 -12.63
N ASP A 173 4.47 13.35 -12.99
CA ASP A 173 4.05 14.75 -12.84
C ASP A 173 2.97 14.88 -11.77
N GLU A 174 3.42 14.98 -10.51
CA GLU A 174 2.52 15.13 -9.37
C GLU A 174 1.76 16.45 -9.42
N ASP A 175 2.39 17.52 -9.88
CA ASP A 175 1.78 18.86 -9.89
C ASP A 175 0.63 18.91 -10.90
N GLU A 176 0.80 18.32 -12.09
CA GLU A 176 -0.29 18.18 -13.07
C GLU A 176 -1.45 17.33 -12.49
N TYR A 177 -1.12 16.23 -11.83
CA TYR A 177 -2.13 15.31 -11.30
C TYR A 177 -2.92 15.90 -10.13
N ARG A 178 -2.41 16.88 -9.40
CA ARG A 178 -3.15 17.55 -8.31
C ARG A 178 -4.48 18.17 -8.76
N GLU A 179 -4.57 18.55 -10.02
CA GLU A 179 -5.81 19.08 -10.60
C GLU A 179 -6.80 17.98 -11.00
N HIS A 180 -6.38 16.72 -11.05
CA HIS A 180 -7.20 15.60 -11.44
C HIS A 180 -8.37 15.35 -10.47
N PRO A 181 -9.60 15.04 -10.95
CA PRO A 181 -10.76 14.78 -10.09
C PRO A 181 -10.52 13.69 -9.02
N LEU A 182 -9.77 12.62 -9.37
CA LEU A 182 -9.46 11.53 -8.45
C LEU A 182 -8.37 11.86 -7.42
N TYR A 183 -7.59 12.93 -7.60
CA TYR A 183 -6.77 13.49 -6.55
C TYR A 183 -7.63 14.33 -5.59
N LYS A 184 -8.44 15.23 -6.15
CA LYS A 184 -9.36 16.09 -5.38
C LYS A 184 -10.44 15.32 -4.62
N SER A 185 -10.76 14.09 -5.02
CA SER A 185 -11.71 13.22 -4.31
C SER A 185 -11.15 12.73 -2.96
N ILE A 186 -9.84 12.70 -2.79
CA ILE A 186 -9.20 12.31 -1.53
C ILE A 186 -9.66 13.21 -0.39
N ASP A 187 -9.65 14.53 -0.58
CA ASP A 187 -10.09 15.49 0.44
C ASP A 187 -11.59 15.43 0.74
N LYS A 188 -12.38 14.94 -0.22
CA LYS A 188 -13.85 14.93 -0.11
C LYS A 188 -14.38 13.63 0.50
N VAL A 189 -13.81 12.50 0.10
CA VAL A 189 -14.35 11.17 0.43
C VAL A 189 -13.28 10.16 0.88
N ASN A 190 -12.02 10.57 1.03
CA ASN A 190 -10.88 9.71 1.37
C ASN A 190 -10.71 8.49 0.42
N ILE A 191 -11.05 8.67 -0.84
CA ILE A 191 -10.82 7.70 -1.92
C ILE A 191 -10.26 8.45 -3.11
N GLY A 192 -9.26 7.88 -3.75
CA GLY A 192 -8.67 8.47 -4.95
C GLY A 192 -7.41 7.76 -5.40
N GLY A 193 -6.67 8.42 -6.29
CA GLY A 193 -5.38 7.96 -6.77
C GLY A 193 -4.26 8.89 -6.33
N LEU A 194 -3.11 8.31 -6.06
CA LEU A 194 -1.88 9.03 -5.73
C LEU A 194 -0.78 8.61 -6.72
N PRO A 195 -0.16 9.54 -7.44
CA PRO A 195 1.05 9.26 -8.20
C PRO A 195 2.17 8.87 -7.23
N PHE A 196 2.93 7.81 -7.61
CA PHE A 196 3.83 7.22 -6.65
C PHE A 196 5.09 6.65 -7.28
#